data_3dd9fc1753821cff882192ea2bd1c3c4
#
_entry.id   3dd9fc1753821cff882192ea2bd1c3c4
#
_cell.length_a   1.000
_cell.length_b   1.000
_cell.length_c   1.000
_cell.angle_alpha   90.00
_cell.angle_beta   90.00
_cell.angle_gamma   90.00
#
_symmetry.space_group_name_H-M   'P 1'
#
loop_
_entity.id
_entity.type
_entity.pdbx_description
1 polymer ?
#
loop_
_entity_poly.entity_id
_entity_poly.type
_entity_poly.pdbx_seq_one_letter_code
_entity_poly.pdbx_strand_id
1 'polypeptide(L)'
;LNQQILGGDIMGPFEKYYAEEVVMQENSADPIPGKAANRERELQFVNSIGQFHGASVLSSAANGNTSFSEWEMDVTFKGGARNKLAQIAVRTWNDGQVVRERFYYNKG
;
A
#
# COMPACT_ATOMS: atom_id res chain seq x y z
N LEU A 1 0.08 4.71 10.67
CA LEU A 1 -0.03 4.49 9.22
C LEU A 1 -1.19 3.56 8.86
N ASN A 2 -1.22 2.34 9.40
CA ASN A 2 -2.26 1.37 9.06
C ASN A 2 -3.67 1.85 9.43
N GLN A 3 -3.83 2.51 10.56
CA GLN A 3 -5.13 3.00 10.99
C GLN A 3 -5.72 4.03 10.01
N GLN A 4 -4.89 4.92 9.47
CA GLN A 4 -5.34 5.90 8.49
C GLN A 4 -5.77 5.24 7.19
N ILE A 5 -5.03 4.23 6.74
CA ILE A 5 -5.39 3.46 5.53
C ILE A 5 -6.70 2.70 5.77
N LEU A 6 -6.88 2.13 6.95
CA LEU A 6 -8.14 1.44 7.30
C LEU A 6 -9.35 2.38 7.25
N GLY A 7 -9.16 3.67 7.50
CA GLY A 7 -10.18 4.69 7.34
C GLY A 7 -10.40 5.17 5.91
N GLY A 8 -9.67 4.61 4.93
CA GLY A 8 -9.79 4.98 3.53
C GLY A 8 -8.84 6.07 3.07
N ASP A 9 -8.01 6.61 3.97
CA ASP A 9 -7.02 7.62 3.62
C ASP A 9 -5.71 6.95 3.23
N ILE A 10 -5.42 6.92 1.93
CA ILE A 10 -4.21 6.31 1.38
C ILE A 10 -3.13 7.37 1.11
N MET A 11 -3.51 8.50 0.52
CA MET A 11 -2.53 9.51 0.09
C MET A 11 -1.94 10.31 1.25
N GLY A 12 -2.70 10.59 2.30
CA GLY A 12 -2.20 11.28 3.49
C GLY A 12 -1.01 10.53 4.13
N PRO A 13 -1.18 9.25 4.49
CA PRO A 13 -0.07 8.44 4.98
C PRO A 13 1.08 8.31 4.01
N PHE A 14 0.80 8.19 2.70
CA PHE A 14 1.84 8.13 1.69
C PHE A 14 2.73 9.38 1.74
N GLU A 15 2.12 10.56 1.76
CA GLU A 15 2.87 11.81 1.81
C GLU A 15 3.64 11.98 3.13
N LYS A 16 3.06 11.55 4.24
CA LYS A 16 3.63 11.74 5.58
C LYS A 16 4.77 10.78 5.90
N TYR A 17 4.60 9.48 5.57
CA TYR A 17 5.47 8.43 6.07
C TYR A 17 6.46 7.89 5.05
N TYR A 18 6.27 8.14 3.76
CA TYR A 18 7.13 7.58 2.73
C TYR A 18 8.27 8.56 2.38
N ALA A 19 9.50 8.04 2.33
CA ALA A 19 10.67 8.84 2.04
C ALA A 19 10.73 9.23 0.55
N GLU A 20 11.45 10.30 0.23
CA GLU A 20 11.63 10.74 -1.17
C GLU A 20 12.31 9.68 -2.04
N GLU A 21 13.24 8.92 -1.46
CA GLU A 21 13.97 7.85 -2.14
C GLU A 21 13.27 6.48 -2.04
N VAL A 22 12.03 6.43 -1.61
CA VAL A 22 11.31 5.15 -1.41
C VAL A 22 11.32 4.31 -2.69
N VAL A 23 11.53 3.01 -2.52
CA VAL A 23 11.44 2.02 -3.59
C VAL A 23 10.25 1.13 -3.32
N MET A 24 9.33 1.04 -4.28
CA MET A 24 8.15 0.19 -4.16
C MET A 24 8.15 -0.89 -5.22
N GLN A 25 7.66 -2.07 -4.86
CA GLN A 25 7.66 -3.24 -5.74
C GLN A 25 6.39 -4.05 -5.52
N GLU A 26 5.84 -4.58 -6.59
CA GLU A 26 4.70 -5.49 -6.55
C GLU A 26 5.14 -6.88 -6.98
N ASN A 27 5.00 -7.87 -6.10
CA ASN A 27 5.44 -9.25 -6.34
C ASN A 27 6.90 -9.28 -6.83
N SER A 28 7.13 -9.86 -8.01
CA SER A 28 8.46 -9.94 -8.62
C SER A 28 8.61 -8.98 -9.80
N ALA A 29 7.72 -8.01 -9.95
CA ALA A 29 7.85 -6.97 -10.97
C ALA A 29 9.07 -6.08 -10.68
N ASP A 30 9.49 -5.30 -11.67
CA ASP A 30 10.62 -4.39 -11.49
C ASP A 30 10.33 -3.36 -10.39
N PRO A 31 11.26 -3.14 -9.46
CA PRO A 31 11.09 -2.10 -8.44
C PRO A 31 10.99 -0.71 -9.08
N ILE A 32 10.18 0.14 -8.47
CA ILE A 32 10.00 1.52 -8.93
C ILE A 32 10.64 2.45 -7.89
N PRO A 33 11.74 3.12 -8.23
CA PRO A 33 12.40 4.02 -7.30
C PRO A 33 11.78 5.42 -7.35
N GLY A 34 11.81 6.10 -6.21
CA GLY A 34 11.44 7.50 -6.09
C GLY A 34 10.00 7.73 -5.71
N LYS A 35 9.80 8.71 -4.81
CA LYS A 35 8.46 9.04 -4.29
C LYS A 35 7.54 9.59 -5.38
N ALA A 36 8.07 10.39 -6.31
CA ALA A 36 7.26 11.02 -7.36
C ALA A 36 6.62 9.98 -8.27
N ALA A 37 7.39 8.99 -8.74
CA ALA A 37 6.87 7.92 -9.60
C ALA A 37 5.86 7.06 -8.86
N ASN A 38 6.11 6.75 -7.58
CA ASN A 38 5.22 5.96 -6.77
C ASN A 38 3.96 6.72 -6.38
N ARG A 39 4.05 8.04 -6.17
CA ARG A 39 2.87 8.90 -5.95
C ARG A 39 1.92 8.82 -7.13
N GLU A 40 2.43 8.89 -8.34
CA GLU A 40 1.62 8.79 -9.55
C GLU A 40 0.87 7.46 -9.61
N ARG A 41 1.55 6.35 -9.30
CA ARG A 41 0.92 5.02 -9.26
C ARG A 41 -0.15 4.92 -8.19
N GLU A 42 0.12 5.45 -6.99
CA GLU A 42 -0.87 5.45 -5.90
C GLU A 42 -2.09 6.29 -6.26
N LEU A 43 -1.89 7.44 -6.90
CA LEU A 43 -3.00 8.28 -7.37
C LEU A 43 -3.84 7.56 -8.41
N GLN A 44 -3.22 6.84 -9.35
CA GLN A 44 -3.95 6.05 -10.33
C GLN A 44 -4.81 4.98 -9.65
N PHE A 45 -4.26 4.29 -8.65
CA PHE A 45 -5.01 3.31 -7.88
C PHE A 45 -6.19 3.94 -7.15
N VAL A 46 -5.94 5.03 -6.41
CA VAL A 46 -7.00 5.72 -5.66
C VAL A 46 -8.08 6.23 -6.60
N ASN A 47 -7.70 6.80 -7.74
CA ASN A 47 -8.64 7.33 -8.73
C ASN A 47 -9.43 6.24 -9.45
N SER A 48 -8.96 5.00 -9.45
CA SER A 48 -9.69 3.87 -10.01
C SER A 48 -10.79 3.34 -9.10
N ILE A 49 -10.78 3.72 -7.82
CA ILE A 49 -11.77 3.28 -6.84
C ILE A 49 -13.01 4.15 -6.96
N GLY A 50 -14.16 3.52 -7.25
CA GLY A 50 -15.46 4.19 -7.24
C GLY A 50 -16.05 4.26 -5.85
N GLN A 51 -15.90 3.19 -5.05
CA GLN A 51 -16.37 3.13 -3.67
C GLN A 51 -15.44 2.27 -2.83
N PHE A 52 -15.03 2.81 -1.69
CA PHE A 52 -14.24 2.10 -0.68
C PHE A 52 -15.18 1.54 0.38
N HIS A 53 -15.28 0.22 0.50
CA HIS A 53 -16.20 -0.45 1.43
C HIS A 53 -15.56 -0.69 2.79
N GLY A 54 -14.27 -0.92 2.83
CA GLY A 54 -13.55 -1.12 4.08
C GLY A 54 -12.23 -1.84 3.86
N ALA A 55 -11.46 -1.92 4.92
CA ALA A 55 -10.18 -2.63 4.93
C ALA A 55 -9.95 -3.24 6.32
N SER A 56 -9.16 -4.30 6.36
CA SER A 56 -8.77 -4.96 7.61
C SER A 56 -7.31 -5.35 7.55
N VAL A 57 -6.62 -5.21 8.68
CA VAL A 57 -5.31 -5.83 8.89
C VAL A 57 -5.57 -7.12 9.65
N LEU A 58 -5.38 -8.26 8.99
CA LEU A 58 -5.67 -9.57 9.57
C LEU A 58 -4.56 -10.02 10.51
N SER A 59 -3.32 -9.66 10.21
CA SER A 59 -2.18 -9.93 11.07
C SER A 59 -1.07 -8.94 10.80
N SER A 60 -0.21 -8.72 11.78
CA SER A 60 0.95 -7.86 11.62
C SER A 60 2.08 -8.31 12.54
N ALA A 61 3.31 -8.03 12.13
CA ALA A 61 4.50 -8.33 12.90
C ALA A 61 5.60 -7.34 12.54
N ALA A 62 6.61 -7.24 13.39
CA ALA A 62 7.77 -6.40 13.11
C ALA A 62 9.03 -7.14 13.55
N ASN A 63 10.10 -6.94 12.79
CA ASN A 63 11.41 -7.49 13.09
C ASN A 63 12.47 -6.44 12.75
N GLY A 64 13.07 -5.85 13.78
CA GLY A 64 14.01 -4.76 13.60
C GLY A 64 13.31 -3.55 12.94
N ASN A 65 13.84 -3.10 11.81
CA ASN A 65 13.30 -1.98 11.05
C ASN A 65 12.34 -2.41 9.93
N THR A 66 11.89 -3.67 9.93
CA THR A 66 10.99 -4.21 8.91
C THR A 66 9.65 -4.55 9.56
N SER A 67 8.56 -4.12 8.94
CA SER A 67 7.21 -4.49 9.36
C SER A 67 6.51 -5.30 8.28
N PHE A 68 5.60 -6.18 8.72
CA PHE A 68 4.82 -7.08 7.87
C PHE A 68 3.36 -6.91 8.25
N SER A 69 2.50 -6.67 7.27
CA SER A 69 1.06 -6.55 7.51
C SER A 69 0.28 -7.30 6.45
N GLU A 70 -0.64 -8.15 6.90
CA GLU A 70 -1.56 -8.86 6.03
C GLU A 70 -2.85 -8.05 5.93
N TRP A 71 -3.19 -7.64 4.71
CA TRP A 71 -4.32 -6.75 4.42
C TRP A 71 -5.41 -7.43 3.64
N GLU A 72 -6.65 -7.05 3.93
CA GLU A 72 -7.79 -7.31 3.06
C GLU A 72 -8.51 -5.99 2.85
N MET A 73 -8.77 -5.63 1.61
CA MET A 73 -9.43 -4.38 1.24
C MET A 73 -10.60 -4.68 0.31
N ASP A 74 -11.77 -4.09 0.59
CA ASP A 74 -12.98 -4.29 -0.20
C ASP A 74 -13.31 -2.98 -0.92
N VAL A 75 -13.26 -3.02 -2.25
CA VAL A 75 -13.47 -1.83 -3.08
C VAL A 75 -14.34 -2.16 -4.28
N THR A 76 -15.06 -1.14 -4.79
CA THR A 76 -15.70 -1.17 -6.09
C THR A 76 -14.95 -0.21 -7.01
N PHE A 77 -14.40 -0.72 -8.11
CA PHE A 77 -13.72 0.11 -9.08
C PHE A 77 -14.72 0.90 -9.93
N LYS A 78 -14.29 2.00 -10.52
CA LYS A 78 -15.17 2.87 -11.33
C LYS A 78 -15.83 2.16 -12.51
N GLY A 79 -15.23 1.07 -12.99
CA GLY A 79 -15.84 0.21 -14.01
C GLY A 79 -16.97 -0.68 -13.50
N GLY A 80 -17.28 -0.66 -12.21
CA GLY A 80 -18.37 -1.43 -11.60
C GLY A 80 -17.96 -2.74 -10.95
N ALA A 81 -16.72 -3.18 -11.09
CA ALA A 81 -16.25 -4.43 -10.49
C ALA A 81 -15.96 -4.23 -9.00
N ARG A 82 -16.59 -5.05 -8.15
CA ARG A 82 -16.30 -5.11 -6.72
C ARG A 82 -15.35 -6.25 -6.43
N ASN A 83 -14.25 -5.96 -5.77
CA ASN A 83 -13.20 -6.93 -5.46
C ASN A 83 -12.71 -6.80 -4.04
N LYS A 84 -12.36 -7.96 -3.46
CA LYS A 84 -11.57 -8.01 -2.23
C LYS A 84 -10.11 -8.19 -2.62
N LEU A 85 -9.28 -7.25 -2.22
CA LEU A 85 -7.85 -7.27 -2.49
C LEU A 85 -7.14 -7.79 -1.25
N ALA A 86 -6.48 -8.94 -1.37
CA ALA A 86 -5.72 -9.55 -0.29
C ALA A 86 -4.24 -9.44 -0.61
N GLN A 87 -3.47 -8.86 0.31
CA GLN A 87 -2.04 -8.65 0.07
C GLN A 87 -1.26 -8.61 1.37
N ILE A 88 0.04 -8.88 1.27
CA ILE A 88 1.00 -8.69 2.37
C ILE A 88 1.91 -7.52 1.99
N ALA A 89 2.00 -6.52 2.87
CA ALA A 89 2.92 -5.40 2.70
C ALA A 89 4.13 -5.61 3.59
N VAL A 90 5.32 -5.58 2.99
CA VAL A 90 6.60 -5.63 3.70
C VAL A 90 7.24 -4.26 3.57
N ARG A 91 7.38 -3.57 4.71
CA ARG A 91 7.92 -2.21 4.75
C ARG A 91 9.23 -2.18 5.50
N THR A 92 10.23 -1.53 4.92
CA THR A 92 11.50 -1.21 5.59
C THR A 92 11.48 0.25 6.00
N TRP A 93 11.79 0.53 7.26
CA TRP A 93 11.72 1.85 7.85
C TRP A 93 13.12 2.39 8.16
N ASN A 94 13.30 3.70 7.99
CA ASN A 94 14.49 4.42 8.41
C ASN A 94 14.09 5.82 8.90
N ASP A 95 14.48 6.17 10.12
CA ASP A 95 14.17 7.49 10.72
C ASP A 95 12.68 7.85 10.69
N GLY A 96 11.81 6.85 10.93
CA GLY A 96 10.38 7.06 10.96
C GLY A 96 9.71 7.13 9.58
N GLN A 97 10.47 6.86 8.51
CA GLN A 97 9.95 6.88 7.14
C GLN A 97 10.11 5.53 6.46
N VAL A 98 9.16 5.20 5.58
CA VAL A 98 9.24 4.00 4.74
C VAL A 98 10.19 4.27 3.60
N VAL A 99 11.27 3.49 3.52
CA VAL A 99 12.27 3.59 2.45
C VAL A 99 12.12 2.50 1.41
N ARG A 100 11.43 1.43 1.75
CA ARG A 100 11.13 0.33 0.83
C ARG A 100 9.81 -0.30 1.21
N GLU A 101 8.97 -0.61 0.20
CA GLU A 101 7.73 -1.33 0.40
C GLU A 101 7.55 -2.35 -0.72
N ARG A 102 7.24 -3.59 -0.35
CA ARG A 102 6.97 -4.65 -1.32
C ARG A 102 5.63 -5.30 -0.97
N PHE A 103 4.78 -5.40 -1.97
CA PHE A 103 3.48 -6.05 -1.85
C PHE A 103 3.54 -7.44 -2.46
N TYR A 104 2.99 -8.42 -1.76
CA TYR A 104 2.81 -9.79 -2.24
C TYR A 104 1.33 -10.08 -2.33
N TYR A 105 0.86 -10.44 -3.51
CA TYR A 105 -0.54 -10.78 -3.73
C TYR A 105 -0.69 -11.69 -4.95
N ASN A 106 -1.85 -12.34 -5.05
CA ASN A 106 -2.17 -13.20 -6.17
C ASN A 106 -2.76 -12.38 -7.31
N LYS A 107 -2.10 -12.37 -8.45
CA LYS A 107 -2.57 -11.67 -9.64
C LYS A 107 -3.64 -12.42 -10.41
N GLY A 108 -3.69 -13.70 -10.19
CA GLY A 108 -4.54 -14.62 -10.93
C GLY A 108 -5.94 -14.66 -10.49
#